data_c525646040860a8af993466bba2922f5
#
_entry.id   c525646040860a8af993466bba2922f5
#
_cell.length_a   1.000
_cell.length_b   1.000
_cell.length_c   1.000
_cell.angle_alpha   90.00
_cell.angle_beta   90.00
_cell.angle_gamma   90.00
#
_symmetry.space_group_name_H-M   'P 1'
#
loop_
_entity.id
_entity.type
_entity.pdbx_description
1 polymer ?
#
loop_
_entity_poly.entity_id
_entity_poly.type
_entity_poly.pdbx_seq_one_letter_code
_entity_poly.pdbx_strand_id
1 'polypeptide(L)' 'ASGANFSVGTDKVQKAKQACINQGFTTGTEEFAECSLKKLKEQSQ' A
#
# COMPACT_ATOMS: atom_id res chain seq x y z
N ALA A 1 2.60 -22.29 8.66
CA ALA A 1 1.94 -21.38 9.53
C ALA A 1 2.80 -20.19 9.90
N SER A 2 4.08 -20.41 10.05
CA SER A 2 4.97 -19.35 10.50
C SER A 2 5.30 -18.36 9.39
N GLY A 3 5.04 -18.71 8.17
CA GLY A 3 5.39 -17.85 7.06
C GLY A 3 4.63 -16.54 7.00
N ALA A 4 3.52 -16.50 7.72
CA ALA A 4 2.68 -15.32 7.65
C ALA A 4 3.38 -14.05 8.17
N ASN A 5 4.34 -14.23 9.04
CA ASN A 5 4.98 -13.07 9.66
C ASN A 5 5.86 -12.30 8.70
N PHE A 6 6.31 -12.93 7.66
CA PHE A 6 7.17 -12.23 6.72
C PHE A 6 6.41 -11.25 5.86
N SER A 7 5.10 -11.32 5.86
CA SER A 7 4.31 -10.50 4.97
C SER A 7 3.91 -9.17 5.59
N VAL A 8 4.39 -8.85 6.77
CA VAL A 8 3.92 -7.66 7.47
C VAL A 8 4.13 -6.41 6.63
N GLY A 9 5.35 -6.22 6.14
CA GLY A 9 5.61 -5.06 5.30
C GLY A 9 4.84 -5.08 4.01
N THR A 10 4.76 -6.27 3.40
CA THR A 10 4.04 -6.42 2.15
C THR A 10 2.55 -6.17 2.34
N ASP A 11 2.01 -6.60 3.47
CA ASP A 11 0.59 -6.39 3.73
C ASP A 11 0.26 -4.91 3.79
N LYS A 12 1.11 -4.13 4.45
CA LYS A 12 0.88 -2.70 4.53
C LYS A 12 0.95 -2.04 3.16
N VAL A 13 1.93 -2.46 2.37
CA VAL A 13 2.08 -1.92 1.03
C VAL A 13 0.86 -2.26 0.18
N GLN A 14 0.40 -3.50 0.27
CA GLN A 14 -0.75 -3.89 -0.52
C GLN A 14 -2.01 -3.16 -0.09
N LYS A 15 -2.18 -2.95 1.19
CA LYS A 15 -3.33 -2.19 1.66
C LYS A 15 -3.27 -0.77 1.14
N ALA A 16 -2.10 -0.16 1.16
CA ALA A 16 -1.95 1.18 0.64
C ALA A 16 -2.30 1.24 -0.84
N LYS A 17 -1.80 0.28 -1.59
CA LYS A 17 -2.10 0.25 -3.02
C LYS A 17 -3.58 0.05 -3.26
N GLN A 18 -4.18 -0.87 -2.52
CA GLN A 18 -5.60 -1.16 -2.70
C GLN A 18 -6.45 0.07 -2.40
N ALA A 19 -6.09 0.80 -1.36
CA ALA A 19 -6.83 2.01 -1.03
C ALA A 19 -6.75 3.02 -2.17
N CYS A 20 -5.59 3.14 -2.79
CA CYS A 20 -5.44 4.05 -3.90
C CYS A 20 -6.24 3.60 -5.11
N ILE A 21 -6.23 2.29 -5.37
CA ILE A 21 -7.02 1.76 -6.48
C ILE A 21 -8.49 2.04 -6.25
N ASN A 22 -8.96 1.87 -5.03
CA ASN A 22 -10.36 2.11 -4.70
C ASN A 22 -10.74 3.56 -4.91
N GLN A 23 -9.80 4.47 -4.76
CA GLN A 23 -10.08 5.87 -4.99
C GLN A 23 -10.08 6.24 -6.46
N GLY A 24 -9.60 5.34 -7.31
CA GLY A 24 -9.63 5.60 -8.73
C GLY A 24 -8.27 5.82 -9.37
N PHE A 25 -7.21 5.65 -8.62
CA PHE A 25 -5.87 5.81 -9.18
C PHE A 25 -5.51 4.60 -10.02
N THR A 26 -4.70 4.85 -11.04
CA THR A 26 -4.25 3.79 -11.94
C THR A 26 -2.85 3.36 -11.53
N THR A 27 -2.67 2.03 -11.41
CA THR A 27 -1.34 1.52 -11.07
C THR A 27 -0.37 1.85 -12.19
N GLY A 28 0.87 2.10 -11.81
CA GLY A 28 1.90 2.41 -12.79
C GLY A 28 2.07 3.89 -13.05
N THR A 29 1.28 4.74 -12.41
CA THR A 29 1.41 6.18 -12.57
C THR A 29 2.12 6.77 -11.35
N GLU A 30 2.66 7.97 -11.53
CA GLU A 30 3.29 8.66 -10.42
C GLU A 30 2.28 9.00 -9.34
N GLU A 31 1.09 9.36 -9.76
CA GLU A 31 0.04 9.69 -8.80
C GLU A 31 -0.26 8.51 -7.91
N PHE A 32 -0.31 7.33 -8.49
CA PHE A 32 -0.54 6.12 -7.72
C PHE A 32 0.59 5.90 -6.72
N ALA A 33 1.82 6.09 -7.16
CA ALA A 33 2.98 5.90 -6.29
C ALA A 33 2.93 6.87 -5.10
N GLU A 34 2.61 8.12 -5.38
CA GLU A 34 2.51 9.09 -4.30
C GLU A 34 1.39 8.75 -3.34
N CYS A 35 0.26 8.31 -3.88
CA CYS A 35 -0.86 7.91 -3.04
C CYS A 35 -0.45 6.77 -2.11
N SER A 36 0.23 5.77 -2.67
CA SER A 36 0.68 4.64 -1.88
C SER A 36 1.64 5.07 -0.79
N LEU A 37 2.57 5.95 -1.11
CA LEU A 37 3.53 6.43 -0.13
C LEU A 37 2.84 7.15 1.01
N LYS A 38 1.87 8.01 0.69
CA LYS A 38 1.14 8.71 1.72
C LYS A 38 0.40 7.74 2.63
N LYS A 39 -0.24 6.73 2.04
CA LYS A 39 -0.95 5.76 2.84
C LYS A 39 -0.01 4.99 3.74
N LEU A 40 1.16 4.63 3.22
CA LEU A 40 2.14 3.92 4.02
C LEU A 40 2.59 4.76 5.20
N LYS A 41 2.84 6.03 4.98
CA LYS A 41 3.26 6.92 6.06
C LYS A 41 2.18 7.01 7.13
N GLU A 42 0.93 7.11 6.71
CA GLU A 42 -0.16 7.18 7.66
C GLU A 42 -0.25 5.92 8.49
N GLN A 43 0.00 4.78 7.87
CA GLN A 43 -0.06 3.52 8.60
C GLN A 43 1.12 3.36 9.55
N SER A 44 2.24 3.95 9.22
CA SER A 44 3.44 3.83 10.03
C SER A 44 3.33 4.59 11.34
N GLN A 45 2.44 5.49 11.42
CA GLN A 45 2.25 6.25 12.65
C GLN A 45 1.30 5.55 13.59
#